data_f8c036a2365f29b77afae2fd66d94866
#
_entry.id   f8c036a2365f29b77afae2fd66d94866
#
_cell.length_a   1.000
_cell.length_b   1.000
_cell.length_c   1.000
_cell.angle_alpha   90.00
_cell.angle_beta   90.00
_cell.angle_gamma   90.00
#
_symmetry.space_group_name_H-M   'P 1'
#
loop_
_entity.id
_entity.type
_entity.pdbx_description
1 polymer ?
#
loop_
_entity_poly.entity_id
_entity_poly.type
_entity_poly.pdbx_seq_one_letter_code
_entity_poly.pdbx_strand_id
1 'polypeptide(L)'
;MKKLCGLVVFLMLLAPSMFAQEHFTEGPIWRVTLIRVKPTHMDDYLTMLRQSTKSVYEESKKQGSIIEYKVFLKETKNSPEDWDICIAVEYKNHAALDGLAAKGEAVRDKILGGKAPAQQLNEKRAEIREVVSSELLQEIFLK
;
A
#
# COMPACT_ATOMS: atom_id res chain seq x y z
N MET A 1 58.99 -14.21 -2.04
CA MET A 1 57.83 -15.11 -2.01
C MET A 1 57.00 -15.09 -0.70
N LYS A 2 57.03 -14.02 0.09
CA LYS A 2 56.29 -13.93 1.38
C LYS A 2 55.17 -12.88 1.41
N LYS A 3 54.82 -12.26 0.27
CA LYS A 3 53.78 -11.18 0.20
C LYS A 3 52.49 -11.58 -0.53
N LEU A 4 52.41 -12.82 -1.06
CA LEU A 4 51.21 -13.26 -1.81
C LEU A 4 50.18 -14.02 -0.97
N CYS A 5 50.55 -14.47 0.25
CA CYS A 5 49.67 -15.23 1.13
C CYS A 5 48.66 -14.35 1.92
N GLY A 6 48.93 -13.04 2.06
CA GLY A 6 48.07 -12.13 2.82
C GLY A 6 46.83 -11.67 2.08
N LEU A 7 46.81 -11.72 0.73
CA LEU A 7 45.70 -11.18 -0.08
C LEU A 7 44.55 -12.18 -0.27
N VAL A 8 44.84 -13.48 -0.16
CA VAL A 8 43.84 -14.54 -0.35
C VAL A 8 42.94 -14.72 0.87
N VAL A 9 43.43 -14.41 2.08
CA VAL A 9 42.68 -14.58 3.33
C VAL A 9 41.63 -13.45 3.53
N PHE A 10 41.84 -12.26 2.93
CA PHE A 10 40.91 -11.14 3.10
C PHE A 10 39.72 -11.21 2.16
N LEU A 11 39.78 -12.02 1.09
CA LEU A 11 38.67 -12.14 0.13
C LEU A 11 37.60 -13.16 0.55
N MET A 12 37.86 -13.98 1.58
CA MET A 12 36.89 -14.99 2.06
C MET A 12 35.89 -14.49 3.12
N LEU A 13 36.04 -13.25 3.59
CA LEU A 13 35.16 -12.68 4.64
C LEU A 13 33.96 -11.90 4.12
N LEU A 14 33.74 -11.83 2.81
CA LEU A 14 32.61 -11.14 2.15
C LEU A 14 31.63 -12.13 1.49
N ALA A 15 31.49 -13.34 2.01
CA ALA A 15 30.32 -14.15 1.65
C ALA A 15 29.11 -13.50 2.32
N PRO A 16 28.15 -12.90 1.57
CA PRO A 16 26.90 -12.52 2.18
C PRO A 16 26.29 -13.78 2.77
N SER A 17 26.01 -13.74 4.07
CA SER A 17 25.23 -14.78 4.73
C SER A 17 23.85 -14.78 4.06
N MET A 18 23.69 -15.53 2.98
CA MET A 18 22.39 -15.88 2.47
C MET A 18 21.75 -16.80 3.52
N PHE A 19 21.17 -16.21 4.57
CA PHE A 19 20.18 -16.90 5.36
C PHE A 19 19.01 -17.14 4.39
N ALA A 20 19.03 -18.29 3.73
CA ALA A 20 17.87 -18.77 3.00
C ALA A 20 16.73 -18.82 4.01
N GLN A 21 15.69 -18.02 3.81
CA GLN A 21 14.48 -18.10 4.61
C GLN A 21 13.91 -19.51 4.43
N GLU A 22 14.06 -20.33 5.48
CA GLU A 22 13.84 -21.77 5.41
C GLU A 22 12.36 -22.11 5.26
N HIS A 23 11.46 -21.24 5.75
CA HIS A 23 10.02 -21.51 5.89
C HIS A 23 9.12 -20.83 4.88
N PHE A 24 9.57 -19.76 4.23
CA PHE A 24 8.76 -19.02 3.27
C PHE A 24 9.61 -18.27 2.24
N THR A 25 8.95 -17.82 1.17
CA THR A 25 9.49 -16.84 0.22
C THR A 25 8.68 -15.55 0.33
N GLU A 26 9.35 -14.41 0.15
CA GLU A 26 8.69 -13.11 0.16
C GLU A 26 7.88 -12.89 -1.12
N GLY A 27 6.67 -12.39 -0.95
CA GLY A 27 5.78 -11.93 -1.99
C GLY A 27 5.74 -10.40 -2.09
N PRO A 28 4.69 -9.83 -2.67
CA PRO A 28 4.48 -8.40 -2.76
C PRO A 28 4.20 -7.77 -1.38
N ILE A 29 4.25 -6.43 -1.36
CA ILE A 29 3.87 -5.63 -0.19
C ILE A 29 2.43 -5.17 -0.36
N TRP A 30 1.64 -5.28 0.68
CA TRP A 30 0.28 -4.78 0.74
C TRP A 30 0.17 -3.61 1.71
N ARG A 31 -0.41 -2.50 1.28
CA ARG A 31 -0.93 -1.48 2.21
C ARG A 31 -2.40 -1.75 2.45
N VAL A 32 -2.74 -2.06 3.68
CA VAL A 32 -4.12 -2.35 4.10
C VAL A 32 -4.62 -1.18 4.95
N THR A 33 -5.68 -0.54 4.49
CA THR A 33 -6.32 0.58 5.20
C THR A 33 -7.71 0.18 5.63
N LEU A 34 -7.96 0.19 6.92
CA LEU A 34 -9.24 -0.11 7.54
C LEU A 34 -9.99 1.19 7.83
N ILE A 35 -11.21 1.27 7.38
CA ILE A 35 -12.01 2.49 7.39
C ILE A 35 -13.34 2.21 8.07
N ARG A 36 -13.71 3.07 9.02
CA ARG A 36 -15.02 3.15 9.62
C ARG A 36 -15.78 4.30 8.98
N VAL A 37 -16.97 4.02 8.46
CA VAL A 37 -17.86 5.03 7.88
C VAL A 37 -18.84 5.49 8.93
N LYS A 38 -19.05 6.79 9.05
CA LYS A 38 -20.03 7.33 10.01
C LYS A 38 -21.45 6.86 9.67
N PRO A 39 -22.30 6.69 10.66
CA PRO A 39 -23.70 6.29 10.44
C PRO A 39 -24.36 7.11 9.34
N THR A 40 -25.18 6.45 8.52
CA THR A 40 -25.93 7.03 7.39
C THR A 40 -25.12 7.45 6.16
N HIS A 41 -23.77 7.43 6.20
CA HIS A 41 -22.91 7.91 5.09
C HIS A 41 -22.30 6.79 4.21
N MET A 42 -22.74 5.55 4.36
CA MET A 42 -22.17 4.43 3.60
C MET A 42 -22.34 4.62 2.09
N ASP A 43 -23.53 4.98 1.63
CA ASP A 43 -23.81 5.18 0.19
C ASP A 43 -23.02 6.36 -0.38
N ASP A 44 -22.89 7.44 0.38
CA ASP A 44 -22.07 8.60 0.00
C ASP A 44 -20.61 8.19 -0.15
N TYR A 45 -20.09 7.42 0.81
CA TYR A 45 -18.71 6.97 0.80
C TYR A 45 -18.42 5.99 -0.36
N LEU A 46 -19.29 5.02 -0.60
CA LEU A 46 -19.17 4.10 -1.73
C LEU A 46 -19.23 4.84 -3.07
N THR A 47 -20.09 5.86 -3.17
CA THR A 47 -20.16 6.73 -4.36
C THR A 47 -18.84 7.47 -4.58
N MET A 48 -18.24 8.04 -3.52
CA MET A 48 -16.93 8.69 -3.62
C MET A 48 -15.82 7.70 -4.02
N LEU A 49 -15.82 6.48 -3.48
CA LEU A 49 -14.87 5.44 -3.88
C LEU A 49 -14.98 5.12 -5.37
N ARG A 50 -16.19 4.95 -5.86
CA ARG A 50 -16.46 4.64 -7.27
C ARG A 50 -16.03 5.78 -8.20
N GLN A 51 -16.37 7.02 -7.88
CA GLN A 51 -16.15 8.17 -8.75
C GLN A 51 -14.70 8.65 -8.77
N SER A 52 -14.00 8.52 -7.67
CA SER A 52 -12.65 9.09 -7.52
C SER A 52 -11.57 8.06 -7.24
N THR A 53 -11.72 7.26 -6.18
CA THR A 53 -10.68 6.33 -5.73
C THR A 53 -10.39 5.26 -6.78
N LYS A 54 -11.42 4.70 -7.40
CA LYS A 54 -11.28 3.75 -8.50
C LYS A 54 -10.46 4.35 -9.64
N SER A 55 -10.79 5.55 -10.11
CA SER A 55 -10.10 6.20 -11.22
C SER A 55 -8.63 6.48 -10.90
N VAL A 56 -8.32 6.91 -9.67
CA VAL A 56 -6.94 7.13 -9.21
C VAL A 56 -6.15 5.82 -9.19
N TYR A 57 -6.72 4.74 -8.67
CA TYR A 57 -6.02 3.44 -8.61
C TYR A 57 -5.85 2.81 -9.99
N GLU A 58 -6.85 2.91 -10.89
CA GLU A 58 -6.71 2.44 -12.26
C GLU A 58 -5.59 3.18 -13.02
N GLU A 59 -5.48 4.49 -12.83
CA GLU A 59 -4.38 5.26 -13.41
C GLU A 59 -3.04 4.87 -12.77
N SER A 60 -2.98 4.66 -11.46
CA SER A 60 -1.78 4.21 -10.75
C SER A 60 -1.31 2.83 -11.23
N LYS A 61 -2.24 1.91 -11.54
CA LYS A 61 -1.92 0.61 -12.18
C LYS A 61 -1.32 0.81 -13.57
N LYS A 62 -1.91 1.67 -14.41
CA LYS A 62 -1.39 1.98 -15.74
C LYS A 62 0.03 2.54 -15.71
N GLN A 63 0.34 3.34 -14.70
CA GLN A 63 1.68 3.90 -14.49
C GLN A 63 2.65 2.93 -13.82
N GLY A 64 2.19 1.75 -13.38
CA GLY A 64 3.01 0.75 -12.71
C GLY A 64 3.44 1.12 -11.29
N SER A 65 2.82 2.13 -10.67
CA SER A 65 3.11 2.50 -9.29
C SER A 65 2.45 1.57 -8.26
N ILE A 66 1.40 0.86 -8.65
CA ILE A 66 0.79 -0.25 -7.92
C ILE A 66 0.57 -1.43 -8.86
N ILE A 67 0.48 -2.64 -8.32
CA ILE A 67 0.16 -3.87 -9.09
C ILE A 67 -1.34 -4.05 -9.15
N GLU A 68 -1.99 -4.03 -7.98
CA GLU A 68 -3.43 -4.30 -7.86
C GLU A 68 -3.98 -3.52 -6.66
N TYR A 69 -5.30 -3.38 -6.62
CA TYR A 69 -6.02 -2.94 -5.43
C TYR A 69 -7.31 -3.74 -5.25
N LYS A 70 -7.73 -3.89 -4.01
CA LYS A 70 -8.98 -4.55 -3.64
C LYS A 70 -9.72 -3.72 -2.63
N VAL A 71 -11.04 -3.73 -2.72
CA VAL A 71 -11.92 -3.09 -1.74
C VAL A 71 -12.83 -4.17 -1.18
N PHE A 72 -12.83 -4.30 0.13
CA PHE A 72 -13.68 -5.25 0.85
C PHE A 72 -14.68 -4.50 1.70
N LEU A 73 -15.92 -4.94 1.66
CA LEU A 73 -16.96 -4.53 2.59
C LEU A 73 -17.04 -5.58 3.69
N LYS A 74 -17.02 -5.14 4.95
CA LYS A 74 -17.15 -6.05 6.09
C LYS A 74 -18.60 -6.47 6.25
N GLU A 75 -18.87 -7.77 6.18
CA GLU A 75 -20.22 -8.31 6.31
C GLU A 75 -20.67 -8.48 7.77
N THR A 76 -19.71 -8.77 8.67
CA THR A 76 -20.02 -8.98 10.08
C THR A 76 -19.23 -8.04 10.96
N LYS A 77 -19.93 -7.31 11.83
CA LYS A 77 -19.32 -6.44 12.85
C LYS A 77 -19.38 -7.10 14.22
N ASN A 78 -18.26 -7.05 14.94
CA ASN A 78 -18.18 -7.54 16.31
C ASN A 78 -18.48 -6.44 17.35
N SER A 79 -18.31 -5.17 16.95
CA SER A 79 -18.60 -4.00 17.79
C SER A 79 -18.93 -2.78 16.93
N PRO A 80 -19.54 -1.73 17.51
CA PRO A 80 -19.73 -0.45 16.82
C PRO A 80 -18.43 0.23 16.40
N GLU A 81 -17.32 -0.08 17.10
CA GLU A 81 -15.99 0.47 16.86
C GLU A 81 -15.26 -0.22 15.69
N ASP A 82 -15.83 -1.26 15.15
CA ASP A 82 -15.23 -2.04 14.08
C ASP A 82 -15.20 -1.25 12.75
N TRP A 83 -14.30 -1.64 11.86
CA TRP A 83 -14.22 -1.06 10.53
C TRP A 83 -15.36 -1.57 9.62
N ASP A 84 -15.63 -0.83 8.55
CA ASP A 84 -16.66 -1.17 7.54
C ASP A 84 -16.03 -1.57 6.21
N ILE A 85 -14.99 -0.86 5.80
CA ILE A 85 -14.35 -1.02 4.50
C ILE A 85 -12.84 -1.22 4.69
N CYS A 86 -12.30 -2.20 3.98
CA CYS A 86 -10.88 -2.42 3.86
C CYS A 86 -10.45 -2.10 2.42
N ILE A 87 -9.45 -1.25 2.27
CA ILE A 87 -8.79 -0.99 0.99
C ILE A 87 -7.39 -1.57 1.07
N ALA A 88 -7.09 -2.55 0.23
CA ALA A 88 -5.79 -3.18 0.12
C ALA A 88 -5.16 -2.81 -1.22
N VAL A 89 -3.92 -2.30 -1.19
CA VAL A 89 -3.15 -1.88 -2.37
C VAL A 89 -1.85 -2.66 -2.42
N GLU A 90 -1.60 -3.30 -3.54
CA GLU A 90 -0.44 -4.15 -3.78
C GLU A 90 0.70 -3.38 -4.45
N TYR A 91 1.90 -3.50 -3.89
CA TYR A 91 3.15 -2.95 -4.41
C TYR A 91 4.15 -4.08 -4.65
N LYS A 92 4.97 -3.94 -5.70
CA LYS A 92 5.92 -4.98 -6.11
C LYS A 92 6.88 -5.40 -4.99
N ASN A 93 7.39 -4.43 -4.24
CA ASN A 93 8.35 -4.60 -3.14
C ASN A 93 8.48 -3.29 -2.36
N HIS A 94 9.32 -3.26 -1.34
CA HIS A 94 9.58 -2.06 -0.54
C HIS A 94 10.13 -0.89 -1.36
N ALA A 95 10.98 -1.12 -2.37
CA ALA A 95 11.50 -0.06 -3.23
C ALA A 95 10.42 0.67 -4.04
N ALA A 96 9.29 0.00 -4.32
CA ALA A 96 8.14 0.64 -4.98
C ALA A 96 7.46 1.71 -4.10
N LEU A 97 7.73 1.74 -2.81
CA LEU A 97 7.22 2.75 -1.88
C LEU A 97 8.02 4.05 -1.93
N ASP A 98 9.22 4.04 -2.54
CA ASP A 98 10.07 5.23 -2.65
C ASP A 98 9.42 6.28 -3.55
N GLY A 99 9.24 7.49 -2.98
CA GLY A 99 8.58 8.60 -3.67
C GLY A 99 7.09 8.37 -3.96
N LEU A 100 6.48 7.33 -3.38
CA LEU A 100 5.08 6.97 -3.61
C LEU A 100 4.10 8.10 -3.28
N ALA A 101 4.38 8.88 -2.23
CA ALA A 101 3.52 10.01 -1.84
C ALA A 101 3.42 11.04 -2.98
N ALA A 102 4.55 11.47 -3.53
CA ALA A 102 4.59 12.44 -4.63
C ALA A 102 3.95 11.88 -5.92
N LYS A 103 4.23 10.60 -6.25
CA LYS A 103 3.60 9.92 -7.40
C LYS A 103 2.08 9.84 -7.24
N GLY A 104 1.61 9.43 -6.06
CA GLY A 104 0.19 9.34 -5.76
C GLY A 104 -0.53 10.69 -5.75
N GLU A 105 0.16 11.75 -5.30
CA GLU A 105 -0.36 13.11 -5.36
C GLU A 105 -0.50 13.59 -6.80
N ALA A 106 0.50 13.39 -7.65
CA ALA A 106 0.47 13.75 -9.06
C ALA A 106 -0.65 13.02 -9.82
N VAL A 107 -0.84 11.72 -9.58
CA VAL A 107 -1.95 10.94 -10.18
C VAL A 107 -3.29 11.48 -9.73
N ARG A 108 -3.46 11.73 -8.44
CA ARG A 108 -4.70 12.25 -7.87
C ARG A 108 -5.05 13.62 -8.43
N ASP A 109 -4.09 14.52 -8.47
CA ASP A 109 -4.27 15.88 -9.04
C ASP A 109 -4.67 15.82 -10.52
N LYS A 110 -4.03 14.94 -11.30
CA LYS A 110 -4.36 14.70 -12.70
C LYS A 110 -5.81 14.22 -12.87
N ILE A 111 -6.21 13.23 -12.09
CA ILE A 111 -7.53 12.57 -12.21
C ILE A 111 -8.65 13.44 -11.66
N LEU A 112 -8.39 14.21 -10.60
CA LEU A 112 -9.42 15.01 -9.93
C LEU A 112 -9.48 16.47 -10.43
N GLY A 113 -8.63 16.84 -11.39
CA GLY A 113 -8.65 18.18 -11.98
C GLY A 113 -7.84 19.24 -11.22
N GLY A 114 -6.89 18.81 -10.37
CA GLY A 114 -5.95 19.67 -9.67
C GLY A 114 -5.95 19.49 -8.14
N LYS A 115 -5.04 20.25 -7.50
CA LYS A 115 -4.86 20.17 -6.04
C LYS A 115 -6.10 20.59 -5.24
N ALA A 116 -6.76 21.67 -5.65
CA ALA A 116 -7.92 22.17 -4.92
C ALA A 116 -9.10 21.19 -4.90
N PRO A 117 -9.54 20.59 -6.02
CA PRO A 117 -10.55 19.52 -6.01
C PRO A 117 -10.11 18.28 -5.22
N ALA A 118 -8.83 17.89 -5.29
CA ALA A 118 -8.30 16.77 -4.53
C ALA A 118 -8.37 17.02 -3.02
N GLN A 119 -8.04 18.22 -2.58
CA GLN A 119 -8.13 18.63 -1.18
C GLN A 119 -9.57 18.65 -0.69
N GLN A 120 -10.49 19.27 -1.45
CA GLN A 120 -11.92 19.28 -1.11
C GLN A 120 -12.49 17.87 -0.96
N LEU A 121 -12.08 16.94 -1.83
CA LEU A 121 -12.51 15.56 -1.71
C LEU A 121 -11.96 14.89 -0.42
N ASN A 122 -10.72 15.19 -0.05
CA ASN A 122 -10.16 14.66 1.19
C ASN A 122 -10.88 15.22 2.44
N GLU A 123 -11.23 16.49 2.43
CA GLU A 123 -12.00 17.13 3.49
C GLU A 123 -13.39 16.47 3.64
N LYS A 124 -14.12 16.32 2.53
CA LYS A 124 -15.41 15.62 2.52
C LYS A 124 -15.31 14.18 3.03
N ARG A 125 -14.24 13.48 2.66
CA ARG A 125 -14.00 12.13 3.18
C ARG A 125 -13.79 12.13 4.69
N ALA A 126 -12.99 13.08 5.22
CA ALA A 126 -12.74 13.18 6.65
C ALA A 126 -14.00 13.47 7.46
N GLU A 127 -15.00 14.16 6.86
CA GLU A 127 -16.28 14.44 7.50
C GLU A 127 -17.14 13.17 7.70
N ILE A 128 -17.05 12.19 6.80
CA ILE A 128 -17.96 11.03 6.77
C ILE A 128 -17.29 9.70 7.11
N ARG A 129 -15.95 9.67 7.30
CA ARG A 129 -15.22 8.46 7.64
C ARG A 129 -14.11 8.72 8.63
N GLU A 130 -13.63 7.65 9.23
CA GLU A 130 -12.43 7.59 10.04
C GLU A 130 -11.51 6.48 9.51
N VAL A 131 -10.20 6.73 9.47
CA VAL A 131 -9.20 5.69 9.21
C VAL A 131 -8.86 5.03 10.54
N VAL A 132 -9.27 3.79 10.71
CA VAL A 132 -9.04 3.01 11.93
C VAL A 132 -7.57 2.58 12.01
N SER A 133 -7.04 2.06 10.88
CA SER A 133 -5.61 1.73 10.76
C SER A 133 -5.16 1.81 9.31
N SER A 134 -3.85 1.96 9.11
CA SER A 134 -3.20 1.80 7.80
C SER A 134 -1.86 1.13 8.03
N GLU A 135 -1.71 -0.08 7.51
CA GLU A 135 -0.60 -0.98 7.80
C GLU A 135 0.07 -1.44 6.51
N LEU A 136 1.36 -1.75 6.58
CA LEU A 136 2.08 -2.45 5.52
C LEU A 136 2.25 -3.91 5.94
N LEU A 137 1.85 -4.81 5.05
CA LEU A 137 1.93 -6.25 5.23
C LEU A 137 2.83 -6.83 4.14
N GLN A 138 3.72 -7.74 4.53
CA GLN A 138 4.48 -8.56 3.59
C GLN A 138 3.68 -9.83 3.30
N GLU A 139 3.32 -10.07 2.05
CA GLU A 139 2.82 -11.36 1.65
C GLU A 139 3.95 -12.38 1.69
N ILE A 140 3.68 -13.57 2.18
CA ILE A 140 4.64 -14.66 2.22
C ILE A 140 4.04 -15.93 1.62
N PHE A 141 4.87 -16.70 0.92
CA PHE A 141 4.50 -18.01 0.39
C PHE A 141 5.19 -19.08 1.22
N LEU A 142 4.42 -19.87 1.95
CA LEU A 142 4.94 -20.98 2.75
C LEU A 142 5.53 -22.06 1.83
N LYS A 143 6.70 -22.62 2.22
CA LYS A 143 7.38 -23.71 1.51
C LYS A 143 6.90 -25.08 1.98
#